data_2f37559535d70badcfa364b8f298de22
#
_entry.id   2f37559535d70badcfa364b8f298de22
#
_cell.length_a   1.000
_cell.length_b   1.000
_cell.length_c   1.000
_cell.angle_alpha   90.00
_cell.angle_beta   90.00
_cell.angle_gamma   90.00
#
_symmetry.space_group_name_H-M   'P 1'
#
loop_
_entity.id
_entity.type
_entity.pdbx_description
1 polymer ?
#
loop_
_entity_poly.entity_id
_entity_poly.type
_entity_poly.pdbx_seq_one_letter_code
_entity_poly.pdbx_strand_id
1 'polypeptide(L)'
;MAKKITGYLKLQVPAGAANPSPPIGPALGQRGLNIMEFCKAFNAKTQDQEKSTPIPVTITVFSDKSFTFEMKTPPASYFLKKAAKLSSGSKAPGIAVAGSVTRAQVREIAETKMKDLNANDIDNAMLLIEGSARSMGITVRD
;
A
#
# COMPACT_ATOMS: atom_id res chain seq x y z
N MET A 1 11.84 26.87 -12.57
CA MET A 1 11.80 27.23 -11.16
C MET A 1 11.20 26.09 -10.34
N ALA A 2 11.72 25.86 -9.17
CA ALA A 2 11.13 24.87 -8.26
C ALA A 2 9.77 25.35 -7.76
N LYS A 3 8.74 24.53 -7.91
CA LYS A 3 7.40 24.83 -7.42
C LYS A 3 7.36 24.65 -5.90
N LYS A 4 6.65 25.55 -5.23
CA LYS A 4 6.50 25.45 -3.77
C LYS A 4 5.53 24.32 -3.43
N ILE A 5 5.97 23.42 -2.55
CA ILE A 5 5.13 22.32 -2.06
C ILE A 5 4.20 22.87 -0.98
N THR A 6 2.89 22.68 -1.15
CA THR A 6 1.88 23.09 -0.17
C THR A 6 1.48 21.96 0.76
N GLY A 7 1.69 20.70 0.36
CA GLY A 7 1.38 19.59 1.22
C GLY A 7 1.52 18.25 0.53
N TYR A 8 1.23 17.21 1.29
CA TYR A 8 1.30 15.83 0.83
C TYR A 8 -0.02 15.13 1.16
N LEU A 9 -0.41 14.21 0.28
CA LEU A 9 -1.53 13.29 0.50
C LEU A 9 -1.04 11.87 0.37
N LYS A 10 -1.51 11.00 1.25
CA LYS A 10 -1.23 9.57 1.17
C LYS A 10 -2.56 8.83 1.06
N LEU A 11 -2.69 8.02 0.02
CA LEU A 11 -3.90 7.26 -0.26
C LEU A 11 -3.56 5.83 -0.62
N GLN A 12 -4.51 4.92 -0.41
CA GLN A 12 -4.45 3.58 -0.97
C GLN A 12 -5.51 3.48 -2.06
N VAL A 13 -5.08 3.19 -3.27
CA VAL A 13 -5.94 3.17 -4.46
C VAL A 13 -5.87 1.80 -5.11
N PRO A 14 -7.01 1.17 -5.43
CA PRO A 14 -7.01 -0.10 -6.16
C PRO A 14 -6.37 0.06 -7.54
N ALA A 15 -5.46 -0.85 -7.89
CA ALA A 15 -4.77 -0.83 -9.18
C ALA A 15 -5.75 -0.93 -10.34
N GLY A 16 -5.61 -0.05 -11.33
CA GLY A 16 -6.45 -0.03 -12.52
C GLY A 16 -7.92 0.38 -12.28
N ALA A 17 -8.27 0.75 -11.05
CA ALA A 17 -9.64 1.04 -10.66
C ALA A 17 -9.79 2.39 -9.94
N ALA A 18 -8.88 3.33 -10.18
CA ALA A 18 -9.01 4.67 -9.62
C ALA A 18 -10.21 5.40 -10.22
N ASN A 19 -11.07 5.95 -9.37
CA ASN A 19 -12.26 6.67 -9.79
C ASN A 19 -12.53 7.85 -8.83
N PRO A 20 -13.41 8.80 -9.21
CA PRO A 20 -13.70 9.96 -8.37
C PRO A 20 -14.47 9.69 -7.08
N SER A 21 -14.90 8.46 -6.84
CA SER A 21 -15.63 8.14 -5.61
C SER A 21 -14.68 8.08 -4.39
N PRO A 22 -15.23 8.14 -3.15
CA PRO A 22 -14.40 8.03 -1.97
C PRO A 22 -13.48 6.80 -1.99
N PRO A 23 -12.23 6.90 -1.47
CA PRO A 23 -11.65 8.04 -0.77
C PRO A 23 -10.94 9.06 -1.65
N ILE A 24 -10.85 8.83 -2.95
CA ILE A 24 -10.02 9.64 -3.86
C ILE A 24 -10.61 11.03 -4.10
N GLY A 25 -11.90 11.09 -4.45
CA GLY A 25 -12.58 12.32 -4.76
C GLY A 25 -12.48 13.36 -3.65
N PRO A 26 -12.95 13.06 -2.43
CA PRO A 26 -12.88 14.01 -1.32
C PRO A 26 -11.46 14.43 -0.96
N ALA A 27 -10.49 13.50 -0.96
CA ALA A 27 -9.10 13.79 -0.61
C ALA A 27 -8.44 14.75 -1.58
N LEU A 28 -8.63 14.55 -2.87
CA LEU A 28 -8.09 15.42 -3.90
C LEU A 28 -8.88 16.72 -4.00
N GLY A 29 -10.20 16.66 -3.83
CA GLY A 29 -11.08 17.82 -3.87
C GLY A 29 -10.76 18.86 -2.81
N GLN A 30 -10.41 18.43 -1.60
CA GLN A 30 -10.00 19.32 -0.51
C GLN A 30 -8.75 20.14 -0.85
N ARG A 31 -7.89 19.60 -1.70
CA ARG A 31 -6.67 20.27 -2.13
C ARG A 31 -6.85 21.03 -3.47
N GLY A 32 -8.03 20.96 -4.06
CA GLY A 32 -8.33 21.63 -5.32
C GLY A 32 -7.63 21.02 -6.53
N LEU A 33 -7.30 19.73 -6.46
CA LEU A 33 -6.60 19.00 -7.52
C LEU A 33 -7.59 18.45 -8.55
N ASN A 34 -7.10 18.20 -9.76
CA ASN A 34 -7.89 17.59 -10.82
C ASN A 34 -7.97 16.07 -10.59
N ILE A 35 -9.13 15.61 -10.13
CA ILE A 35 -9.38 14.21 -9.79
C ILE A 35 -9.27 13.30 -11.01
N MET A 36 -9.85 13.72 -12.14
CA MET A 36 -9.86 12.93 -13.37
C MET A 36 -8.47 12.73 -13.95
N GLU A 37 -7.63 13.76 -13.89
CA GLU A 37 -6.24 13.68 -14.33
C GLU A 37 -5.46 12.66 -13.51
N PHE A 38 -5.62 12.69 -12.20
CA PHE A 38 -5.01 11.70 -11.31
C PHE A 38 -5.47 10.29 -11.64
N CYS A 39 -6.78 10.08 -11.77
CA CYS A 39 -7.35 8.76 -12.05
C CYS A 39 -6.82 8.20 -13.37
N LYS A 40 -6.78 9.01 -14.43
CA LYS A 40 -6.25 8.58 -15.72
C LYS A 40 -4.77 8.22 -15.66
N ALA A 41 -3.94 9.07 -15.03
CA ALA A 41 -2.51 8.85 -14.90
C ALA A 41 -2.22 7.60 -14.06
N PHE A 42 -2.92 7.43 -12.95
CA PHE A 42 -2.77 6.27 -12.07
C PHE A 42 -3.17 4.98 -12.78
N ASN A 43 -4.32 4.96 -13.42
CA ASN A 43 -4.79 3.78 -14.14
C ASN A 43 -3.84 3.39 -15.27
N ALA A 44 -3.29 4.36 -15.99
CA ALA A 44 -2.31 4.10 -17.04
C ALA A 44 -1.03 3.45 -16.48
N LYS A 45 -0.55 3.91 -15.32
CA LYS A 45 0.66 3.36 -14.68
C LYS A 45 0.43 1.99 -14.04
N THR A 46 -0.80 1.62 -13.73
CA THR A 46 -1.13 0.38 -13.00
C THR A 46 -1.77 -0.67 -13.88
N GLN A 47 -1.79 -0.47 -15.22
CA GLN A 47 -2.41 -1.43 -16.14
C GLN A 47 -1.81 -2.84 -16.07
N ASP A 48 -0.51 -2.92 -15.82
CA ASP A 48 0.22 -4.19 -15.76
C ASP A 48 0.11 -4.89 -14.41
N GLN A 49 -0.55 -4.27 -13.44
CA GLN A 49 -0.67 -4.83 -12.10
C GLN A 49 -2.00 -5.57 -11.94
N GLU A 50 -2.03 -6.48 -10.97
CA GLU A 50 -3.25 -7.20 -10.62
C GLU A 50 -4.35 -6.21 -10.22
N LYS A 51 -5.51 -6.30 -10.85
CA LYS A 51 -6.64 -5.41 -10.59
C LYS A 51 -7.08 -5.52 -9.13
N SER A 52 -7.53 -4.39 -8.57
CA SER A 52 -7.99 -4.28 -7.20
C SER A 52 -6.92 -4.47 -6.12
N THR A 53 -5.64 -4.59 -6.51
CA THR A 53 -4.55 -4.58 -5.54
C THR A 53 -4.41 -3.18 -4.94
N PRO A 54 -4.50 -3.01 -3.60
CA PRO A 54 -4.33 -1.70 -3.01
C PRO A 54 -2.89 -1.23 -3.18
N ILE A 55 -2.72 -0.06 -3.77
CA ILE A 55 -1.42 0.54 -4.00
C ILE A 55 -1.32 1.82 -3.18
N PRO A 56 -0.36 1.92 -2.25
CA PRO A 56 -0.12 3.17 -1.53
C PRO A 56 0.44 4.22 -2.48
N VAL A 57 -0.18 5.38 -2.49
CA VAL A 57 0.23 6.51 -3.35
C VAL A 57 0.53 7.70 -2.46
N THR A 58 1.69 8.32 -2.66
CA THR A 58 2.03 9.60 -2.03
C THR A 58 1.92 10.69 -3.10
N ILE A 59 1.01 11.64 -2.88
CA ILE A 59 0.77 12.74 -3.80
C ILE A 59 1.39 14.00 -3.23
N THR A 60 2.28 14.64 -3.98
CA THR A 60 2.87 15.93 -3.62
C THR A 60 2.08 17.03 -4.30
N VAL A 61 1.56 17.96 -3.51
CA VAL A 61 0.72 19.08 -3.99
C VAL A 61 1.55 20.34 -4.05
N PHE A 62 1.49 21.04 -5.17
CA PHE A 62 2.20 22.31 -5.39
C PHE A 62 1.27 23.51 -5.29
N SER A 63 1.84 24.69 -5.10
CA SER A 63 1.09 25.93 -4.92
C SER A 63 0.24 26.34 -6.13
N ASP A 64 0.62 25.90 -7.33
CA ASP A 64 -0.12 26.16 -8.58
C ASP A 64 -1.24 25.16 -8.85
N LYS A 65 -1.59 24.32 -7.85
CA LYS A 65 -2.57 23.23 -7.93
C LYS A 65 -2.15 22.09 -8.86
N SER A 66 -0.89 22.04 -9.25
CA SER A 66 -0.32 20.86 -9.90
C SER A 66 0.07 19.83 -8.85
N PHE A 67 0.28 18.59 -9.28
CA PHE A 67 0.66 17.50 -8.37
C PHE A 67 1.57 16.53 -9.09
N THR A 68 2.37 15.82 -8.28
CA THR A 68 3.09 14.62 -8.70
C THR A 68 2.73 13.51 -7.73
N PHE A 69 2.83 12.26 -8.18
CA PHE A 69 2.54 11.13 -7.30
C PHE A 69 3.56 10.02 -7.50
N GLU A 70 3.84 9.31 -6.40
CA GLU A 70 4.69 8.14 -6.38
C GLU A 70 3.89 6.96 -5.88
N MET A 71 4.04 5.82 -6.55
CA MET A 71 3.41 4.58 -6.15
C MET A 71 4.42 3.71 -5.42
N LYS A 72 3.97 3.05 -4.37
CA LYS A 72 4.76 2.09 -3.60
C LYS A 72 4.22 0.69 -3.81
N THR A 73 4.94 -0.30 -3.29
CA THR A 73 4.45 -1.68 -3.30
C THR A 73 3.20 -1.80 -2.40
N PRO A 74 2.31 -2.77 -2.67
CA PRO A 74 1.13 -2.98 -1.84
C PRO A 74 1.49 -3.13 -0.37
N PRO A 75 0.56 -2.81 0.57
CA PRO A 75 0.83 -2.93 2.01
C PRO A 75 1.20 -4.36 2.42
N ALA A 76 2.06 -4.50 3.41
CA ALA A 76 2.42 -5.82 3.95
C ALA A 76 1.19 -6.62 4.39
N SER A 77 0.20 -5.93 4.96
CA SER A 77 -1.07 -6.55 5.37
C SER A 77 -1.80 -7.22 4.21
N TYR A 78 -1.78 -6.62 3.03
CA TYR A 78 -2.39 -7.20 1.84
C TYR A 78 -1.71 -8.52 1.46
N PHE A 79 -0.38 -8.52 1.40
CA PHE A 79 0.39 -9.72 1.08
C PHE A 79 0.18 -10.83 2.10
N LEU A 80 0.15 -10.49 3.39
CA LEU A 80 -0.07 -11.45 4.48
C LEU A 80 -1.46 -12.08 4.40
N LYS A 81 -2.49 -11.29 4.15
CA LYS A 81 -3.85 -11.81 3.96
C LYS A 81 -3.93 -12.74 2.76
N LYS A 82 -3.30 -12.36 1.67
CA LYS A 82 -3.26 -13.17 0.44
C LYS A 82 -2.54 -14.49 0.68
N ALA A 83 -1.38 -14.47 1.34
CA ALA A 83 -0.59 -15.67 1.65
C ALA A 83 -1.33 -16.61 2.61
N ALA A 84 -2.02 -16.06 3.60
CA ALA A 84 -2.82 -16.83 4.56
C ALA A 84 -4.20 -17.21 4.03
N LYS A 85 -4.58 -16.74 2.84
CA LYS A 85 -5.91 -16.94 2.22
C LYS A 85 -7.05 -16.41 3.08
N LEU A 86 -6.83 -15.24 3.69
CA LEU A 86 -7.81 -14.60 4.55
C LEU A 86 -8.40 -13.35 3.88
N SER A 87 -9.67 -13.06 4.17
CA SER A 87 -10.31 -11.82 3.74
C SER A 87 -9.98 -10.65 4.68
N SER A 88 -9.74 -10.95 5.95
CA SER A 88 -9.37 -9.96 6.95
C SER A 88 -8.50 -10.58 8.04
N GLY A 89 -7.78 -9.75 8.78
CA GLY A 89 -7.02 -10.20 9.95
C GLY A 89 -7.92 -10.54 11.13
N SER A 90 -7.30 -10.89 12.25
CA SER A 90 -8.03 -11.21 13.48
C SER A 90 -8.79 -9.99 14.02
N LYS A 91 -9.96 -10.22 14.56
CA LYS A 91 -10.74 -9.20 15.29
C LYS A 91 -10.12 -8.88 16.65
N ALA A 92 -9.34 -9.81 17.20
CA ALA A 92 -8.68 -9.66 18.50
C ALA A 92 -7.22 -10.14 18.39
N PRO A 93 -6.33 -9.36 17.71
CA PRO A 93 -4.93 -9.73 17.58
C PRO A 93 -4.25 -9.90 18.94
N GLY A 94 -3.41 -10.92 19.06
CA GLY A 94 -2.77 -11.25 20.34
C GLY A 94 -3.60 -12.14 21.24
N ILE A 95 -4.90 -12.27 20.99
CA ILE A 95 -5.81 -13.14 21.74
C ILE A 95 -6.29 -14.28 20.85
N ALA A 96 -6.78 -13.95 19.65
CA ALA A 96 -7.27 -14.92 18.69
C ALA A 96 -6.41 -14.91 17.42
N VAL A 97 -6.11 -16.07 16.89
CA VAL A 97 -5.34 -16.26 15.65
C VAL A 97 -6.29 -16.43 14.48
N ALA A 98 -6.15 -15.59 13.45
CA ALA A 98 -6.97 -15.66 12.24
C ALA A 98 -6.46 -16.68 11.23
N GLY A 99 -5.13 -16.90 11.19
CA GLY A 99 -4.52 -17.81 10.25
C GLY A 99 -3.02 -17.88 10.45
N SER A 100 -2.32 -18.53 9.52
CA SER A 100 -0.87 -18.67 9.58
C SER A 100 -0.23 -18.55 8.21
N VAL A 101 1.03 -18.15 8.21
CA VAL A 101 1.88 -18.10 7.01
C VAL A 101 3.20 -18.82 7.33
N THR A 102 3.88 -19.31 6.30
CA THR A 102 5.20 -19.92 6.46
C THR A 102 6.30 -18.87 6.35
N ARG A 103 7.47 -19.19 6.89
CA ARG A 103 8.64 -18.30 6.75
C ARG A 103 9.04 -18.10 5.28
N ALA A 104 8.85 -19.12 4.44
CA ALA A 104 9.09 -19.00 3.01
C ALA A 104 8.18 -17.94 2.37
N GLN A 105 6.90 -17.93 2.75
CA GLN A 105 5.94 -16.90 2.29
C GLN A 105 6.33 -15.50 2.78
N VAL A 106 6.75 -15.39 4.04
CA VAL A 106 7.24 -14.12 4.61
C VAL A 106 8.46 -13.62 3.84
N ARG A 107 9.36 -14.51 3.48
CA ARG A 107 10.56 -14.17 2.69
C ARG A 107 10.19 -13.64 1.31
N GLU A 108 9.25 -14.27 0.62
CA GLU A 108 8.76 -13.81 -0.68
C GLU A 108 8.17 -12.39 -0.58
N ILE A 109 7.38 -12.13 0.45
CA ILE A 109 6.80 -10.82 0.71
C ILE A 109 7.91 -9.79 0.96
N ALA A 110 8.89 -10.15 1.78
CA ALA A 110 10.01 -9.28 2.11
C ALA A 110 10.84 -8.94 0.86
N GLU A 111 11.11 -9.91 0.00
CA GLU A 111 11.82 -9.70 -1.27
C GLU A 111 11.05 -8.74 -2.19
N THR A 112 9.75 -8.93 -2.32
CA THR A 112 8.89 -8.07 -3.14
C THR A 112 8.89 -6.63 -2.63
N LYS A 113 8.89 -6.46 -1.31
CA LYS A 113 8.76 -5.16 -0.68
C LYS A 113 10.09 -4.49 -0.34
N MET A 114 11.21 -5.16 -0.59
CA MET A 114 12.55 -4.71 -0.18
C MET A 114 12.88 -3.29 -0.64
N LYS A 115 12.43 -2.92 -1.83
CA LYS A 115 12.66 -1.59 -2.40
C LYS A 115 11.98 -0.45 -1.61
N ASP A 116 10.93 -0.75 -0.85
CA ASP A 116 10.20 0.23 -0.03
C ASP A 116 10.59 0.16 1.45
N LEU A 117 11.37 -0.84 1.84
CA LEU A 117 11.78 -1.04 3.22
C LEU A 117 13.15 -0.42 3.47
N ASN A 118 13.38 -0.01 4.70
CA ASN A 118 14.67 0.50 5.14
C ASN A 118 15.55 -0.59 5.77
N ALA A 119 15.19 -1.85 5.57
CA ALA A 119 15.96 -2.99 6.08
C ALA A 119 17.29 -3.12 5.32
N ASN A 120 18.34 -3.48 6.03
CA ASN A 120 19.68 -3.63 5.44
C ASN A 120 19.83 -4.94 4.66
N ASP A 121 19.09 -5.97 5.04
CA ASP A 121 19.13 -7.29 4.41
C ASP A 121 17.75 -7.96 4.46
N ILE A 122 17.65 -9.13 3.81
CA ILE A 122 16.39 -9.85 3.71
C ILE A 122 15.91 -10.38 5.06
N ASP A 123 16.82 -10.79 5.95
CA ASP A 123 16.44 -11.31 7.26
C ASP A 123 15.78 -10.21 8.11
N ASN A 124 16.32 -9.00 8.10
CA ASN A 124 15.72 -7.86 8.79
C ASN A 124 14.37 -7.48 8.16
N ALA A 125 14.26 -7.54 6.83
CA ALA A 125 13.00 -7.31 6.13
C ALA A 125 11.94 -8.34 6.56
N MET A 126 12.32 -9.61 6.71
CA MET A 126 11.42 -10.66 7.20
C MET A 126 10.91 -10.37 8.61
N LEU A 127 11.76 -9.85 9.50
CA LEU A 127 11.34 -9.46 10.85
C LEU A 127 10.27 -8.37 10.83
N LEU A 128 10.40 -7.41 9.93
CA LEU A 128 9.37 -6.36 9.75
C LEU A 128 8.03 -6.95 9.33
N ILE A 129 8.06 -7.89 8.38
CA ILE A 129 6.85 -8.56 7.90
C ILE A 129 6.25 -9.46 9.00
N GLU A 130 7.08 -10.18 9.74
CA GLU A 130 6.63 -11.01 10.88
C GLU A 130 5.95 -10.16 11.96
N GLY A 131 6.48 -8.97 12.25
CA GLY A 131 5.87 -8.02 13.17
C GLY A 131 4.48 -7.57 12.70
N SER A 132 4.34 -7.29 11.41
CA SER A 132 3.04 -6.95 10.82
C SER A 132 2.06 -8.12 10.91
N ALA A 133 2.50 -9.34 10.64
CA ALA A 133 1.68 -10.54 10.78
C ALA A 133 1.19 -10.72 12.21
N ARG A 134 2.06 -10.54 13.17
CA ARG A 134 1.73 -10.64 14.59
C ARG A 134 0.65 -9.62 14.98
N SER A 135 0.76 -8.40 14.50
CA SER A 135 -0.23 -7.35 14.77
C SER A 135 -1.58 -7.63 14.14
N MET A 136 -1.63 -8.46 13.11
CA MET A 136 -2.85 -8.86 12.42
C MET A 136 -3.47 -10.16 12.99
N GLY A 137 -2.82 -10.79 13.95
CA GLY A 137 -3.25 -12.07 14.47
C GLY A 137 -2.93 -13.24 13.53
N ILE A 138 -1.87 -13.12 12.73
CA ILE A 138 -1.39 -14.17 11.83
C ILE A 138 -0.11 -14.75 12.43
N THR A 139 -0.07 -16.09 12.58
CA THR A 139 1.09 -16.80 13.11
C THR A 139 2.06 -17.14 11.99
N VAL A 140 3.36 -16.96 12.25
CA VAL A 140 4.40 -17.35 11.31
C VAL A 140 4.93 -18.74 11.71
N ARG A 141 4.93 -19.67 10.77
CA ARG A 141 5.41 -21.05 10.95
C ARG A 141 6.66 -21.28 10.11
N ASP A 142 7.45 -22.21 10.54
CA ASP A 142 8.64 -22.65 9.79
C ASP A 142 8.30 -23.48 8.54
#